data_b8144661afcb718df22c98f610e3ab40
#
_entry.id   b8144661afcb718df22c98f610e3ab40
#
_cell.length_a   1.000
_cell.length_b   1.000
_cell.length_c   1.000
_cell.angle_alpha   90.00
_cell.angle_beta   90.00
_cell.angle_gamma   90.00
#
_symmetry.space_group_name_H-M   'P 1'
#
loop_
_entity.id
_entity.type
_entity.pdbx_description
1 polymer ?
#
loop_
_entity_poly.entity_id
_entity_poly.type
_entity_poly.pdbx_seq_one_letter_code
_entity_poly.pdbx_strand_id
1 'polypeptide(L)'
;MNILVCRWDIFVYPDILDTLKNQGHLFDVLDFSAIKMSDDEIKIFSKQLECKITSKYDAVFSVNYFSYIAKVCHRLNIQYICYNVDSPLLNMQHPSINYKTNHIYTFDSKEAKDFNNNGINTVYYLPLCTNVERVQTLLNSSEKTAHEADNNINNQTTDFFKNSPLLYNYDISFVGNLYDKNRYDDTMHILPDYLCGYMDAAIEAQLNVNGGNLLKNMLTPEVIDMLSQYTDVKASTQSHADLKFHFATSVLAHKTAAKMRIMALNNLAMKYPGRVHFFTTSDTSPLFPALVTHKGADYFSEAPFVFAHSKINMYTSQSI
;
A
#
# COMPACT_ATOMS: atom_id res chain seq x y z
N MET A 1 -9.52 -20.73 15.21
CA MET A 1 -9.25 -19.63 16.15
C MET A 1 -10.46 -18.70 16.20
N ASN A 2 -10.64 -18.00 17.31
CA ASN A 2 -11.62 -16.93 17.41
C ASN A 2 -10.87 -15.58 17.48
N ILE A 3 -11.03 -14.72 16.48
CA ILE A 3 -10.17 -13.57 16.22
C ILE A 3 -10.99 -12.28 16.35
N LEU A 4 -10.45 -11.30 17.08
CA LEU A 4 -11.00 -9.93 17.06
C LEU A 4 -10.25 -9.12 16.00
N VAL A 5 -10.92 -8.78 14.90
CA VAL A 5 -10.36 -8.01 13.78
C VAL A 5 -10.56 -6.53 14.04
N CYS A 6 -9.48 -5.79 14.23
CA CYS A 6 -9.49 -4.33 14.26
C CYS A 6 -9.42 -3.83 12.80
N ARG A 7 -10.55 -3.35 12.26
CA ARG A 7 -10.68 -2.97 10.85
C ARG A 7 -10.68 -1.44 10.69
N TRP A 8 -9.85 -0.97 9.78
CA TRP A 8 -9.84 0.42 9.33
C TRP A 8 -10.06 0.47 7.81
N ASP A 9 -10.27 1.66 7.27
CA ASP A 9 -10.60 1.84 5.85
C ASP A 9 -9.39 1.56 4.94
N ILE A 10 -9.26 0.28 4.54
CA ILE A 10 -8.30 -0.21 3.54
C ILE A 10 -8.93 -1.36 2.75
N PHE A 11 -8.69 -1.38 1.44
CA PHE A 11 -9.36 -2.26 0.49
C PHE A 11 -9.08 -3.77 0.67
N VAL A 12 -8.01 -4.17 1.36
CA VAL A 12 -7.64 -5.60 1.48
C VAL A 12 -8.49 -6.41 2.47
N TYR A 13 -9.24 -5.77 3.38
CA TYR A 13 -9.99 -6.49 4.41
C TYR A 13 -11.03 -7.47 3.88
N PRO A 14 -11.82 -7.20 2.84
CA PRO A 14 -12.77 -8.17 2.33
C PRO A 14 -12.12 -9.50 1.95
N ASP A 15 -10.97 -9.48 1.27
CA ASP A 15 -10.22 -10.69 0.90
C ASP A 15 -9.68 -11.44 2.13
N ILE A 16 -9.24 -10.71 3.15
CA ILE A 16 -8.74 -11.29 4.41
C ILE A 16 -9.89 -11.94 5.19
N LEU A 17 -11.02 -11.25 5.35
CA LEU A 17 -12.18 -11.77 6.08
C LEU A 17 -12.78 -12.99 5.40
N ASP A 18 -12.84 -12.98 4.07
CA ASP A 18 -13.26 -14.12 3.27
C ASP A 18 -12.32 -15.32 3.49
N THR A 19 -11.02 -15.08 3.45
CA THR A 19 -10.00 -16.12 3.72
C THR A 19 -10.13 -16.69 5.14
N LEU A 20 -10.28 -15.85 6.17
CA LEU A 20 -10.49 -16.30 7.55
C LEU A 20 -11.73 -17.20 7.67
N LYS A 21 -12.83 -16.80 7.03
CA LYS A 21 -14.07 -17.58 7.00
C LYS A 21 -13.87 -18.92 6.31
N ASN A 22 -13.24 -18.93 5.14
CA ASN A 22 -13.02 -20.16 4.35
C ASN A 22 -12.07 -21.13 5.06
N GLN A 23 -11.15 -20.63 5.89
CA GLN A 23 -10.28 -21.42 6.75
C GLN A 23 -10.95 -21.88 8.06
N GLY A 24 -12.23 -21.61 8.25
CA GLY A 24 -12.99 -22.04 9.43
C GLY A 24 -12.67 -21.25 10.70
N HIS A 25 -12.13 -20.05 10.59
CA HIS A 25 -11.92 -19.16 11.74
C HIS A 25 -13.21 -18.40 12.06
N LEU A 26 -13.47 -18.20 13.34
CA LEU A 26 -14.53 -17.29 13.83
C LEU A 26 -13.91 -15.92 14.07
N PHE A 27 -14.64 -14.86 13.74
CA PHE A 27 -14.16 -13.52 14.02
C PHE A 27 -15.31 -12.53 14.28
N ASP A 28 -15.00 -11.54 15.10
CA ASP A 28 -15.77 -10.32 15.25
C ASP A 28 -14.97 -9.14 14.72
N VAL A 29 -15.65 -8.08 14.30
CA VAL A 29 -14.99 -6.87 13.78
C VAL A 29 -15.18 -5.72 14.76
N LEU A 30 -14.12 -4.96 14.98
CA LEU A 30 -14.10 -3.67 15.66
C LEU A 30 -13.54 -2.62 14.70
N ASP A 31 -14.44 -1.76 14.20
CA ASP A 31 -14.05 -0.69 13.26
C ASP A 31 -13.39 0.48 13.98
N PHE A 32 -12.39 1.09 13.35
CA PHE A 32 -11.75 2.31 13.82
C PHE A 32 -11.21 3.15 12.65
N SER A 33 -10.97 4.44 12.90
CA SER A 33 -10.27 5.30 11.96
C SER A 33 -8.77 5.22 12.22
N ALA A 34 -7.97 4.76 11.23
CA ALA A 34 -6.51 4.71 11.37
C ALA A 34 -5.82 5.99 10.90
N ILE A 35 -6.52 6.86 10.18
CA ILE A 35 -5.95 8.04 9.54
C ILE A 35 -6.07 9.25 10.48
N LYS A 36 -4.93 9.82 10.88
CA LYS A 36 -4.83 11.07 11.66
C LYS A 36 -5.62 11.07 12.99
N MET A 37 -5.66 9.92 13.68
CA MET A 37 -6.23 9.90 15.04
C MET A 37 -5.46 10.82 15.97
N SER A 38 -6.18 11.65 16.69
CA SER A 38 -5.65 12.40 17.84
C SER A 38 -5.32 11.46 19.01
N ASP A 39 -4.50 11.90 19.95
CA ASP A 39 -4.16 11.12 21.14
C ASP A 39 -5.40 10.76 21.97
N ASP A 40 -6.44 11.59 21.96
CA ASP A 40 -7.69 11.30 22.69
C ASP A 40 -8.54 10.25 21.97
N GLU A 41 -8.60 10.28 20.62
CA GLU A 41 -9.28 9.24 19.85
C GLU A 41 -8.57 7.87 20.02
N ILE A 42 -7.23 7.87 20.09
CA ILE A 42 -6.47 6.65 20.37
C ILE A 42 -6.77 6.11 21.77
N LYS A 43 -6.88 6.99 22.78
CA LYS A 43 -7.26 6.57 24.15
C LYS A 43 -8.66 5.97 24.17
N ILE A 44 -9.62 6.61 23.48
CA ILE A 44 -11.00 6.12 23.38
C ILE A 44 -11.03 4.75 22.70
N PHE A 45 -10.40 4.61 21.53
CA PHE A 45 -10.31 3.33 20.83
C PHE A 45 -9.63 2.25 21.66
N SER A 46 -8.52 2.57 22.31
CA SER A 46 -7.79 1.63 23.18
C SER A 46 -8.66 1.10 24.31
N LYS A 47 -9.49 1.95 24.88
CA LYS A 47 -10.46 1.57 25.92
C LYS A 47 -11.59 0.72 25.36
N GLN A 48 -12.11 1.04 24.18
CA GLN A 48 -13.11 0.22 23.49
C GLN A 48 -12.54 -1.18 23.17
N LEU A 49 -11.31 -1.25 22.65
CA LEU A 49 -10.63 -2.50 22.36
C LEU A 49 -10.44 -3.34 23.63
N GLU A 50 -10.00 -2.72 24.72
CA GLU A 50 -9.83 -3.38 26.02
C GLU A 50 -11.14 -3.97 26.55
N CYS A 51 -12.24 -3.22 26.47
CA CYS A 51 -13.56 -3.70 26.86
C CYS A 51 -14.10 -4.81 25.93
N LYS A 52 -13.72 -4.80 24.65
CA LYS A 52 -14.16 -5.79 23.67
C LYS A 52 -13.41 -7.12 23.79
N ILE A 53 -12.13 -7.07 24.17
CA ILE A 53 -11.31 -8.28 24.38
C ILE A 53 -11.84 -9.04 25.61
N THR A 54 -12.26 -10.26 25.36
CA THR A 54 -12.73 -11.21 26.39
C THR A 54 -11.98 -12.53 26.25
N SER A 55 -12.13 -13.44 27.18
CA SER A 55 -11.52 -14.78 27.14
C SER A 55 -11.92 -15.64 25.93
N LYS A 56 -12.89 -15.19 25.14
CA LYS A 56 -13.32 -15.93 23.93
C LYS A 56 -12.36 -15.76 22.74
N TYR A 57 -11.52 -14.71 22.73
CA TYR A 57 -10.62 -14.46 21.60
C TYR A 57 -9.25 -15.07 21.85
N ASP A 58 -8.74 -15.75 20.81
CA ASP A 58 -7.38 -16.30 20.79
C ASP A 58 -6.36 -15.23 20.38
N ALA A 59 -6.76 -14.30 19.53
CA ALA A 59 -5.91 -13.24 18.99
C ALA A 59 -6.68 -11.99 18.60
N VAL A 60 -5.95 -10.87 18.52
CA VAL A 60 -6.37 -9.62 17.85
C VAL A 60 -5.63 -9.54 16.52
N PHE A 61 -6.31 -9.12 15.45
CA PHE A 61 -5.73 -8.96 14.13
C PHE A 61 -5.93 -7.54 13.60
N SER A 62 -4.93 -7.01 12.87
CA SER A 62 -5.09 -5.83 12.04
C SER A 62 -4.26 -5.91 10.76
N VAL A 63 -4.70 -5.20 9.73
CA VAL A 63 -3.83 -4.84 8.60
C VAL A 63 -3.02 -3.62 9.02
N ASN A 64 -1.72 -3.67 8.79
CA ASN A 64 -0.70 -2.76 9.29
C ASN A 64 -0.56 -2.73 10.83
N TYR A 65 0.63 -2.42 11.29
CA TYR A 65 0.97 -2.39 12.69
C TYR A 65 0.54 -1.09 13.36
N PHE A 66 -0.13 -1.21 14.53
CA PHE A 66 -0.52 -0.09 15.37
C PHE A 66 0.00 -0.28 16.81
N SER A 67 0.85 0.64 17.24
CA SER A 67 1.48 0.59 18.56
C SER A 67 0.48 0.60 19.74
N TYR A 68 -0.65 1.28 19.57
CA TYR A 68 -1.70 1.33 20.59
C TYR A 68 -2.50 0.03 20.70
N ILE A 69 -2.70 -0.71 19.58
CA ILE A 69 -3.27 -2.07 19.62
C ILE A 69 -2.28 -3.02 20.34
N ALA A 70 -1.00 -2.97 19.95
CA ALA A 70 0.04 -3.76 20.58
C ALA A 70 0.13 -3.53 22.09
N LYS A 71 0.01 -2.28 22.56
CA LYS A 71 0.01 -1.93 23.98
C LYS A 71 -1.17 -2.57 24.74
N VAL A 72 -2.37 -2.53 24.16
CA VAL A 72 -3.55 -3.16 24.76
C VAL A 72 -3.39 -4.67 24.81
N CYS A 73 -2.98 -5.29 23.70
CA CYS A 73 -2.78 -6.73 23.60
C CYS A 73 -1.70 -7.22 24.59
N HIS A 74 -0.60 -6.49 24.71
CA HIS A 74 0.47 -6.81 25.66
C HIS A 74 -0.03 -6.77 27.11
N ARG A 75 -0.78 -5.72 27.49
CA ARG A 75 -1.33 -5.58 28.84
C ARG A 75 -2.31 -6.69 29.19
N LEU A 76 -3.11 -7.14 28.23
CA LEU A 76 -4.08 -8.22 28.42
C LEU A 76 -3.53 -9.62 28.13
N ASN A 77 -2.24 -9.70 27.77
CA ASN A 77 -1.54 -10.95 27.42
C ASN A 77 -2.26 -11.76 26.33
N ILE A 78 -2.80 -11.08 25.32
CA ILE A 78 -3.42 -11.69 24.13
C ILE A 78 -2.50 -11.52 22.91
N GLN A 79 -2.49 -12.51 22.01
CA GLN A 79 -1.68 -12.44 20.79
C GLN A 79 -2.17 -11.32 19.87
N TYR A 80 -1.24 -10.52 19.35
CA TYR A 80 -1.49 -9.51 18.33
C TYR A 80 -0.84 -9.92 17.02
N ILE A 81 -1.65 -10.23 16.03
CA ILE A 81 -1.22 -10.60 14.69
C ILE A 81 -1.46 -9.41 13.77
N CYS A 82 -0.45 -8.93 13.07
CA CYS A 82 -0.66 -7.91 12.06
C CYS A 82 0.03 -8.28 10.74
N TYR A 83 -0.61 -7.90 9.64
CA TYR A 83 -0.11 -8.09 8.29
C TYR A 83 0.10 -6.73 7.63
N ASN A 84 1.37 -6.34 7.49
CA ASN A 84 1.74 -5.08 6.88
C ASN A 84 1.64 -5.20 5.35
N VAL A 85 0.85 -4.33 4.76
CA VAL A 85 0.71 -4.19 3.31
C VAL A 85 1.40 -2.95 2.77
N ASP A 86 1.94 -2.13 3.68
CA ASP A 86 2.79 -0.97 3.39
C ASP A 86 4.17 -1.17 4.02
N SER A 87 5.24 -0.78 3.33
CA SER A 87 6.62 -0.76 3.83
C SER A 87 7.37 0.41 3.17
N PRO A 88 8.16 1.17 3.95
CA PRO A 88 8.29 1.11 5.40
C PRO A 88 7.13 1.80 6.14
N LEU A 89 6.69 1.23 7.25
CA LEU A 89 5.69 1.82 8.13
C LEU A 89 6.34 2.61 9.26
N LEU A 90 5.94 3.88 9.42
CA LEU A 90 6.41 4.74 10.53
C LEU A 90 6.14 4.11 11.91
N ASN A 91 4.98 3.47 12.06
CA ASN A 91 4.56 2.83 13.32
C ASN A 91 5.49 1.69 13.78
N MET A 92 6.22 1.08 12.86
CA MET A 92 7.20 0.02 13.15
C MET A 92 8.44 0.55 13.91
N GLN A 93 8.63 1.87 14.00
CA GLN A 93 9.72 2.46 14.79
C GLN A 93 9.38 2.55 16.29
N HIS A 94 8.13 2.24 16.70
CA HIS A 94 7.71 2.32 18.10
C HIS A 94 8.27 1.15 18.92
N PRO A 95 8.81 1.39 20.17
CA PRO A 95 9.38 0.33 21.02
C PRO A 95 8.47 -0.85 21.33
N SER A 96 7.13 -0.66 21.24
CA SER A 96 6.16 -1.74 21.43
C SER A 96 6.27 -2.87 20.40
N ILE A 97 7.02 -2.68 19.32
CA ILE A 97 7.31 -3.74 18.35
C ILE A 97 7.94 -4.98 19.02
N ASN A 98 8.68 -4.78 20.12
CA ASN A 98 9.37 -5.82 20.88
C ASN A 98 8.46 -6.64 21.80
N TYR A 99 7.16 -6.33 21.90
CA TYR A 99 6.28 -7.08 22.80
C TYR A 99 6.14 -8.53 22.33
N LYS A 100 6.36 -9.49 23.24
CA LYS A 100 6.30 -10.93 22.95
C LYS A 100 4.93 -11.42 22.48
N THR A 101 3.90 -10.63 22.67
CA THR A 101 2.55 -10.90 22.16
C THR A 101 2.39 -10.57 20.68
N ASN A 102 3.37 -9.90 20.04
CA ASN A 102 3.28 -9.51 18.64
C ASN A 102 3.74 -10.61 17.69
N HIS A 103 3.00 -10.76 16.60
CA HIS A 103 3.36 -11.51 15.40
C HIS A 103 3.15 -10.59 14.20
N ILE A 104 4.21 -9.93 13.76
CA ILE A 104 4.17 -8.88 12.75
C ILE A 104 4.69 -9.44 11.44
N TYR A 105 3.85 -9.50 10.43
CA TYR A 105 4.21 -9.98 9.11
C TYR A 105 4.39 -8.80 8.17
N THR A 106 5.53 -8.74 7.47
CA THR A 106 5.82 -7.73 6.43
C THR A 106 6.17 -8.42 5.12
N PHE A 107 5.76 -7.82 4.01
CA PHE A 107 6.09 -8.33 2.68
C PHE A 107 7.50 -7.94 2.23
N ASP A 108 8.16 -7.03 2.93
CA ASP A 108 9.54 -6.65 2.65
C ASP A 108 10.50 -7.57 3.41
N SER A 109 11.16 -8.46 2.65
CA SER A 109 12.13 -9.41 3.20
C SER A 109 13.36 -8.72 3.78
N LYS A 110 13.74 -7.54 3.26
CA LYS A 110 14.85 -6.76 3.78
C LYS A 110 14.47 -6.11 5.11
N GLU A 111 13.29 -5.50 5.19
CA GLU A 111 12.77 -4.93 6.43
C GLU A 111 12.73 -5.98 7.55
N ALA A 112 12.18 -7.17 7.27
CA ALA A 112 12.16 -8.27 8.25
C ALA A 112 13.56 -8.67 8.72
N LYS A 113 14.53 -8.78 7.81
CA LYS A 113 15.93 -9.08 8.16
C LYS A 113 16.58 -7.98 8.97
N ASP A 114 16.34 -6.71 8.62
CA ASP A 114 16.93 -5.56 9.31
C ASP A 114 16.41 -5.49 10.76
N PHE A 115 15.11 -5.73 10.99
CA PHE A 115 14.56 -5.82 12.35
C PHE A 115 15.17 -6.98 13.15
N ASN A 116 15.25 -8.19 12.58
CA ASN A 116 15.83 -9.35 13.24
C ASN A 116 17.32 -9.15 13.59
N ASN A 117 18.09 -8.55 12.68
CA ASN A 117 19.51 -8.22 12.91
C ASN A 117 19.70 -7.21 14.06
N ASN A 118 18.68 -6.37 14.31
CA ASN A 118 18.66 -5.46 15.45
C ASN A 118 18.02 -6.06 16.73
N GLY A 119 17.82 -7.38 16.77
CA GLY A 119 17.32 -8.11 17.93
C GLY A 119 15.79 -8.08 18.10
N ILE A 120 15.03 -7.61 17.10
CA ILE A 120 13.57 -7.59 17.11
C ILE A 120 13.04 -8.85 16.43
N ASN A 121 12.69 -9.86 17.23
CA ASN A 121 12.31 -11.20 16.76
C ASN A 121 10.80 -11.39 16.59
N THR A 122 10.03 -10.33 16.60
CA THR A 122 8.56 -10.33 16.43
C THR A 122 8.12 -10.03 14.99
N VAL A 123 9.07 -9.75 14.11
CA VAL A 123 8.82 -9.40 12.71
C VAL A 123 9.22 -10.55 11.80
N TYR A 124 8.30 -10.98 10.94
CA TYR A 124 8.43 -12.11 10.04
C TYR A 124 8.17 -11.68 8.59
N TYR A 125 8.85 -12.34 7.66
CA TYR A 125 8.58 -12.16 6.24
C TYR A 125 7.36 -13.00 5.81
N LEU A 126 6.40 -12.34 5.15
CA LEU A 126 5.26 -12.97 4.47
C LEU A 126 4.94 -12.15 3.22
N PRO A 127 5.10 -12.70 2.00
CA PRO A 127 4.85 -11.95 0.79
C PRO A 127 3.38 -11.57 0.65
N LEU A 128 3.10 -10.49 -0.11
CA LEU A 128 1.74 -10.15 -0.50
C LEU A 128 1.18 -11.28 -1.38
N CYS A 129 -0.11 -11.54 -1.21
CA CYS A 129 -0.84 -12.55 -1.96
C CYS A 129 -2.18 -11.98 -2.47
N THR A 130 -2.79 -12.69 -3.40
CA THR A 130 -4.11 -12.34 -3.93
C THR A 130 -5.13 -13.42 -3.57
N ASN A 131 -6.40 -13.03 -3.48
CA ASN A 131 -7.52 -13.96 -3.35
C ASN A 131 -7.83 -14.59 -4.73
N VAL A 132 -7.19 -15.71 -5.00
CA VAL A 132 -7.29 -16.41 -6.30
C VAL A 132 -8.72 -16.84 -6.58
N GLU A 133 -9.44 -17.38 -5.58
CA GLU A 133 -10.82 -17.87 -5.74
C GLU A 133 -11.77 -16.74 -6.16
N ARG A 134 -11.65 -15.56 -5.51
CA ARG A 134 -12.45 -14.37 -5.87
C ARG A 134 -12.16 -13.93 -7.31
N VAL A 135 -10.89 -13.80 -7.66
CA VAL A 135 -10.49 -13.35 -9.00
C VAL A 135 -10.96 -14.33 -10.08
N GLN A 136 -10.77 -15.62 -9.88
CA GLN A 136 -11.24 -16.64 -10.82
C GLN A 136 -12.76 -16.65 -10.96
N THR A 137 -13.49 -16.55 -9.84
CA THR A 137 -14.95 -16.49 -9.86
C THR A 137 -15.45 -15.27 -10.62
N LEU A 138 -14.82 -14.11 -10.40
CA LEU A 138 -15.13 -12.87 -11.10
C LEU A 138 -14.92 -13.01 -12.61
N LEU A 139 -13.76 -13.50 -13.05
CA LEU A 139 -13.43 -13.65 -14.47
C LEU A 139 -14.36 -14.67 -15.14
N ASN A 140 -14.63 -15.81 -14.51
CA ASN A 140 -15.51 -16.85 -15.04
C ASN A 140 -16.98 -16.39 -15.13
N SER A 141 -17.45 -15.53 -14.23
CA SER A 141 -18.83 -15.01 -14.25
C SER A 141 -19.08 -14.09 -15.43
N SER A 142 -18.08 -13.29 -15.81
CA SER A 142 -18.19 -12.38 -16.95
C SER A 142 -18.11 -13.09 -18.30
N GLU A 143 -17.35 -14.17 -18.39
CA GLU A 143 -17.34 -15.02 -19.60
C GLU A 143 -18.73 -15.64 -19.83
N LYS A 144 -19.42 -16.10 -18.79
CA LYS A 144 -20.80 -16.62 -18.90
C LYS A 144 -21.80 -15.57 -19.35
N THR A 145 -21.71 -14.35 -18.83
CA THR A 145 -22.61 -13.24 -19.21
C THR A 145 -22.38 -12.81 -20.66
N ALA A 146 -21.14 -12.82 -21.14
CA ALA A 146 -20.81 -12.56 -22.54
C ALA A 146 -21.38 -13.68 -23.45
N HIS A 147 -21.29 -14.95 -23.06
CA HIS A 147 -21.87 -16.06 -23.79
C HIS A 147 -23.42 -16.05 -23.82
N GLU A 148 -24.08 -15.60 -22.77
CA GLU A 148 -25.54 -15.47 -22.72
C GLU A 148 -26.05 -14.30 -23.56
N ALA A 149 -25.29 -13.20 -23.62
CA ALA A 149 -25.61 -12.06 -24.49
C ALA A 149 -25.44 -12.40 -26.00
N ASP A 150 -24.44 -13.20 -26.36
CA ASP A 150 -24.20 -13.66 -27.73
C ASP A 150 -25.22 -14.73 -28.19
N ASN A 151 -25.79 -15.52 -27.30
CA ASN A 151 -26.81 -16.48 -27.62
C ASN A 151 -28.14 -15.87 -28.09
N ASN A 152 -28.34 -14.58 -27.89
CA ASN A 152 -29.49 -13.83 -28.42
C ASN A 152 -29.25 -13.24 -29.83
N ILE A 153 -28.04 -13.36 -30.36
CA ILE A 153 -27.68 -12.89 -31.71
C ILE A 153 -27.08 -14.06 -32.51
N ASN A 154 -27.95 -14.80 -33.21
CA ASN A 154 -27.63 -15.81 -34.21
C ASN A 154 -26.64 -16.95 -33.89
N ASN A 155 -27.15 -18.18 -33.95
CA ASN A 155 -26.55 -19.50 -33.76
C ASN A 155 -25.34 -19.88 -34.66
N GLN A 156 -24.41 -18.99 -34.98
CA GLN A 156 -23.24 -19.31 -35.81
C GLN A 156 -21.88 -18.93 -35.22
N THR A 157 -21.81 -18.39 -33.98
CA THR A 157 -20.57 -17.93 -33.39
C THR A 157 -20.06 -18.72 -32.16
N THR A 158 -20.71 -19.85 -31.82
CA THR A 158 -20.42 -20.61 -30.57
C THR A 158 -19.09 -21.37 -30.56
N ASP A 159 -18.45 -21.60 -31.72
CA ASP A 159 -17.16 -22.32 -31.77
C ASP A 159 -15.92 -21.39 -31.75
N PHE A 160 -16.10 -20.07 -31.90
CA PHE A 160 -15.00 -19.15 -31.99
C PHE A 160 -14.33 -18.87 -30.63
N PHE A 161 -15.08 -18.95 -29.53
CA PHE A 161 -14.56 -18.64 -28.18
C PHE A 161 -13.87 -19.81 -27.49
N LYS A 162 -14.12 -21.08 -27.90
CA LYS A 162 -13.45 -22.24 -27.29
C LYS A 162 -11.99 -22.41 -27.65
N ASN A 163 -11.51 -21.73 -28.70
CA ASN A 163 -10.11 -21.77 -29.17
C ASN A 163 -9.54 -20.40 -29.55
N SER A 164 -10.23 -19.31 -29.25
CA SER A 164 -9.66 -17.95 -29.46
C SER A 164 -8.58 -17.66 -28.43
N PRO A 165 -7.38 -17.22 -28.85
CA PRO A 165 -6.43 -16.66 -27.91
C PRO A 165 -7.10 -15.48 -27.18
N LEU A 166 -6.88 -15.36 -25.86
CA LEU A 166 -7.34 -14.24 -25.04
C LEU A 166 -7.31 -12.95 -25.85
N LEU A 167 -8.48 -12.36 -26.07
CA LEU A 167 -8.59 -11.12 -26.84
C LEU A 167 -8.08 -9.99 -25.91
N TYR A 168 -6.83 -9.58 -26.10
CA TYR A 168 -6.25 -8.49 -25.33
C TYR A 168 -6.82 -7.16 -25.80
N ASN A 169 -7.45 -6.44 -24.87
CA ASN A 169 -7.98 -5.10 -25.12
C ASN A 169 -6.91 -4.01 -25.00
N TYR A 170 -5.83 -4.31 -24.25
CA TYR A 170 -4.77 -3.36 -23.97
C TYR A 170 -3.40 -3.96 -24.28
N ASP A 171 -2.56 -3.20 -24.95
CA ASP A 171 -1.18 -3.63 -25.19
C ASP A 171 -0.35 -3.52 -23.91
N ILE A 172 -0.36 -2.35 -23.28
CA ILE A 172 0.34 -2.08 -22.01
C ILE A 172 -0.67 -1.39 -21.09
N SER A 173 -0.87 -1.89 -19.90
CA SER A 173 -1.71 -1.25 -18.88
C SER A 173 -0.96 -0.93 -17.61
N PHE A 174 -1.36 0.16 -16.96
CA PHE A 174 -0.99 0.49 -15.60
C PHE A 174 -2.25 0.88 -14.82
N VAL A 175 -2.49 0.25 -13.68
CA VAL A 175 -3.57 0.59 -12.75
C VAL A 175 -2.94 1.15 -11.48
N GLY A 176 -3.26 2.38 -11.12
CA GLY A 176 -2.69 3.01 -9.93
C GLY A 176 -2.80 4.54 -9.91
N ASN A 177 -2.03 5.16 -9.03
CA ASN A 177 -1.96 6.62 -8.93
C ASN A 177 -0.55 7.15 -9.22
N LEU A 178 -0.43 8.46 -9.42
CA LEU A 178 0.83 9.15 -9.67
C LEU A 178 1.47 9.71 -8.39
N TYR A 179 0.84 9.60 -7.23
CA TYR A 179 1.23 10.33 -6.02
C TYR A 179 1.26 11.85 -6.25
N ASP A 180 0.32 12.35 -7.07
CA ASP A 180 0.11 13.76 -7.37
C ASP A 180 -0.19 14.60 -6.13
N LYS A 181 -0.82 14.00 -5.12
CA LYS A 181 -0.99 14.57 -3.77
C LYS A 181 0.02 13.95 -2.84
N ASN A 182 1.09 14.67 -2.53
CA ASN A 182 2.17 14.17 -1.70
C ASN A 182 2.66 15.22 -0.71
N ARG A 183 3.24 14.75 0.40
CA ARG A 183 3.71 15.63 1.48
C ARG A 183 4.89 16.50 1.08
N TYR A 184 5.63 16.16 0.04
CA TYR A 184 6.73 16.96 -0.44
C TYR A 184 6.22 18.33 -0.91
N ASP A 185 5.22 18.34 -1.78
CA ASP A 185 4.67 19.59 -2.30
C ASP A 185 4.05 20.44 -1.20
N ASP A 186 3.41 19.83 -0.21
CA ASP A 186 2.88 20.50 0.98
C ASP A 186 3.99 21.11 1.87
N THR A 187 5.17 20.48 1.93
CA THR A 187 6.26 20.88 2.82
C THR A 187 7.15 21.96 2.19
N MET A 188 7.33 21.95 0.87
CA MET A 188 8.26 22.88 0.20
C MET A 188 7.87 24.36 0.36
N HIS A 189 6.58 24.65 0.60
CA HIS A 189 6.14 26.05 0.80
C HIS A 189 6.67 26.71 2.06
N ILE A 190 7.07 25.93 3.07
CA ILE A 190 7.54 26.43 4.37
C ILE A 190 9.05 26.36 4.51
N LEU A 191 9.75 25.76 3.54
CA LEU A 191 11.20 25.64 3.57
C LEU A 191 11.88 26.77 2.79
N PRO A 192 13.07 27.21 3.21
CA PRO A 192 13.86 28.16 2.45
C PRO A 192 14.40 27.53 1.16
N ASP A 193 14.65 28.36 0.14
CA ASP A 193 15.08 27.95 -1.21
C ASP A 193 16.28 27.00 -1.21
N TYR A 194 17.23 27.20 -0.30
CA TYR A 194 18.39 26.32 -0.16
C TYR A 194 17.97 24.87 0.17
N LEU A 195 17.06 24.69 1.15
CA LEU A 195 16.59 23.35 1.51
C LEU A 195 15.72 22.74 0.42
N CYS A 196 14.89 23.55 -0.24
CA CYS A 196 14.14 23.09 -1.40
C CYS A 196 15.06 22.55 -2.49
N GLY A 197 16.08 23.33 -2.88
CA GLY A 197 17.07 22.91 -3.88
C GLY A 197 17.86 21.68 -3.46
N TYR A 198 18.20 21.54 -2.19
CA TYR A 198 18.87 20.34 -1.66
C TYR A 198 17.98 19.11 -1.77
N MET A 199 16.69 19.22 -1.40
CA MET A 199 15.73 18.10 -1.49
C MET A 199 15.47 17.70 -2.95
N ASP A 200 15.35 18.68 -3.86
CA ASP A 200 15.21 18.39 -5.29
C ASP A 200 16.44 17.66 -5.82
N ALA A 201 17.64 18.07 -5.46
CA ALA A 201 18.89 17.41 -5.85
C ALA A 201 18.97 15.97 -5.29
N ALA A 202 18.50 15.75 -4.05
CA ALA A 202 18.43 14.42 -3.45
C ALA A 202 17.49 13.48 -4.23
N ILE A 203 16.33 13.98 -4.63
CA ILE A 203 15.36 13.23 -5.43
C ILE A 203 15.95 12.91 -6.81
N GLU A 204 16.56 13.88 -7.50
CA GLU A 204 17.21 13.66 -8.79
C GLU A 204 18.35 12.64 -8.70
N ALA A 205 19.16 12.70 -7.64
CA ALA A 205 20.18 11.69 -7.40
C ALA A 205 19.59 10.28 -7.23
N GLN A 206 18.50 10.17 -6.47
CA GLN A 206 17.82 8.89 -6.25
C GLN A 206 17.22 8.32 -7.55
N LEU A 207 16.67 9.16 -8.44
CA LEU A 207 16.12 8.72 -9.72
C LEU A 207 17.17 8.07 -10.64
N ASN A 208 18.45 8.39 -10.46
CA ASN A 208 19.56 7.84 -11.22
C ASN A 208 20.18 6.57 -10.58
N VAL A 209 19.67 6.13 -9.41
CA VAL A 209 20.19 4.95 -8.71
C VAL A 209 19.14 3.87 -8.61
N ASN A 210 19.43 2.72 -9.22
CA ASN A 210 18.58 1.52 -9.15
C ASN A 210 19.11 0.57 -8.07
N GLY A 211 18.17 0.01 -7.27
CA GLY A 211 18.48 -1.02 -6.28
C GLY A 211 19.16 -0.52 -5.00
N GLY A 212 19.14 0.79 -4.74
CA GLY A 212 19.67 1.38 -3.52
C GLY A 212 18.87 2.61 -3.07
N ASN A 213 18.75 2.80 -1.76
CA ASN A 213 18.10 3.98 -1.17
C ASN A 213 19.15 4.98 -0.70
N LEU A 214 19.32 6.10 -1.42
CA LEU A 214 20.22 7.20 -1.06
C LEU A 214 19.57 8.21 -0.14
N LEU A 215 18.24 8.36 -0.17
CA LEU A 215 17.52 9.46 0.48
C LEU A 215 17.84 9.58 1.96
N LYS A 216 17.84 8.44 2.67
CA LYS A 216 18.18 8.43 4.10
C LYS A 216 19.62 8.90 4.37
N ASN A 217 20.56 8.54 3.50
CA ASN A 217 21.99 8.93 3.67
C ASN A 217 22.25 10.39 3.30
N MET A 218 21.48 10.94 2.36
CA MET A 218 21.57 12.35 1.98
C MET A 218 21.02 13.30 3.04
N LEU A 219 20.11 12.84 3.90
CA LEU A 219 19.65 13.60 5.06
C LEU A 219 20.71 13.57 6.18
N THR A 220 21.74 14.43 6.06
CA THR A 220 22.80 14.55 7.07
C THR A 220 22.27 15.16 8.38
N PRO A 221 22.99 15.04 9.51
CA PRO A 221 22.58 15.69 10.76
C PRO A 221 22.34 17.19 10.60
N GLU A 222 23.20 17.89 9.85
CA GLU A 222 23.09 19.34 9.62
C GLU A 222 21.82 19.69 8.84
N VAL A 223 21.45 18.89 7.85
CA VAL A 223 20.21 19.05 7.08
C VAL A 223 18.99 18.81 7.98
N ILE A 224 19.06 17.79 8.84
CA ILE A 224 17.98 17.50 9.80
C ILE A 224 17.84 18.62 10.83
N ASP A 225 18.93 19.17 11.34
CA ASP A 225 18.92 20.31 12.26
C ASP A 225 18.29 21.54 11.62
N MET A 226 18.61 21.81 10.34
CA MET A 226 17.96 22.90 9.59
C MET A 226 16.47 22.64 9.39
N LEU A 227 16.08 21.42 8.96
CA LEU A 227 14.69 21.06 8.77
C LEU A 227 13.86 21.19 10.05
N SER A 228 14.43 20.85 11.19
CA SER A 228 13.77 20.93 12.51
C SER A 228 13.33 22.35 12.89
N GLN A 229 13.92 23.38 12.27
CA GLN A 229 13.56 24.78 12.50
C GLN A 229 12.27 25.18 11.77
N TYR A 230 11.89 24.46 10.73
CA TYR A 230 10.74 24.78 9.87
C TYR A 230 9.59 23.78 9.97
N THR A 231 9.81 22.63 10.59
CA THR A 231 8.80 21.58 10.68
C THR A 231 8.62 21.13 12.13
N ASP A 232 7.39 21.26 12.62
CA ASP A 232 6.96 20.71 13.92
C ASP A 232 6.67 19.20 13.84
N VAL A 233 7.38 18.44 12.99
CA VAL A 233 7.24 16.99 12.97
C VAL A 233 7.84 16.41 14.24
N LYS A 234 7.11 16.57 15.34
CA LYS A 234 7.36 15.81 16.56
C LYS A 234 7.11 14.35 16.23
N ALA A 235 8.03 13.49 16.68
CA ALA A 235 7.78 12.06 16.68
C ALA A 235 6.38 11.84 17.25
N SER A 236 5.45 11.38 16.44
CA SER A 236 4.11 11.15 16.94
C SER A 236 4.22 10.10 18.07
N THR A 237 3.41 10.22 19.10
CA THR A 237 3.35 9.24 20.20
C THR A 237 3.07 7.83 19.69
N GLN A 238 2.62 7.73 18.44
CA GLN A 238 2.27 6.48 17.75
C GLN A 238 3.44 5.81 17.05
N SER A 239 4.34 6.58 16.41
CA SER A 239 5.39 6.00 15.57
C SER A 239 6.77 6.01 16.20
N HIS A 240 7.11 7.00 17.01
CA HIS A 240 8.47 7.27 17.47
C HIS A 240 9.51 7.41 16.32
N ALA A 241 9.04 7.56 15.09
CA ALA A 241 9.91 7.79 13.95
C ALA A 241 10.60 9.14 14.10
N ASP A 242 11.91 9.17 13.93
CA ASP A 242 12.67 10.42 13.90
C ASP A 242 12.37 11.24 12.64
N LEU A 243 12.76 12.50 12.67
CA LEU A 243 12.56 13.43 11.55
C LEU A 243 13.24 12.94 10.26
N LYS A 244 14.44 12.36 10.39
CA LYS A 244 15.19 11.79 9.27
C LYS A 244 14.43 10.65 8.59
N PHE A 245 13.93 9.70 9.36
CA PHE A 245 13.16 8.58 8.84
C PHE A 245 11.87 9.07 8.18
N HIS A 246 11.16 10.00 8.84
CA HIS A 246 9.94 10.57 8.27
C HIS A 246 10.17 11.27 6.93
N PHE A 247 11.18 12.14 6.86
CA PHE A 247 11.50 12.85 5.61
C PHE A 247 11.93 11.87 4.51
N ALA A 248 12.81 10.92 4.80
CA ALA A 248 13.28 9.96 3.82
C ALA A 248 12.12 9.13 3.23
N THR A 249 11.22 8.63 4.07
CA THR A 249 10.22 7.63 3.67
C THR A 249 8.87 8.24 3.26
N SER A 250 8.40 9.28 3.95
CA SER A 250 7.06 9.83 3.72
C SER A 250 7.05 11.14 2.91
N VAL A 251 8.20 11.79 2.75
CA VAL A 251 8.30 13.04 1.99
C VAL A 251 9.04 12.79 0.68
N LEU A 252 10.34 12.50 0.75
CA LEU A 252 11.19 12.37 -0.43
C LEU A 252 10.87 11.12 -1.27
N ALA A 253 10.62 9.99 -0.63
CA ALA A 253 10.35 8.75 -1.32
C ALA A 253 9.05 8.79 -2.14
N HIS A 254 7.98 9.37 -1.60
CA HIS A 254 6.73 9.53 -2.36
C HIS A 254 6.91 10.45 -3.57
N LYS A 255 7.65 11.56 -3.43
CA LYS A 255 7.94 12.44 -4.57
C LYS A 255 8.83 11.77 -5.61
N THR A 256 9.83 11.00 -5.17
CA THR A 256 10.68 10.20 -6.07
C THR A 256 9.83 9.19 -6.86
N ALA A 257 8.94 8.48 -6.18
CA ALA A 257 8.03 7.53 -6.82
C ALA A 257 7.08 8.21 -7.82
N ALA A 258 6.56 9.41 -7.49
CA ALA A 258 5.74 10.21 -8.40
C ALA A 258 6.51 10.55 -9.68
N LYS A 259 7.70 11.14 -9.55
CA LYS A 259 8.56 11.48 -10.70
C LYS A 259 8.90 10.25 -11.55
N MET A 260 9.27 9.13 -10.91
CA MET A 260 9.62 7.89 -11.61
C MET A 260 8.43 7.33 -12.40
N ARG A 261 7.21 7.35 -11.85
CA ARG A 261 6.00 6.89 -12.56
C ARG A 261 5.72 7.75 -13.78
N ILE A 262 5.76 9.08 -13.63
CA ILE A 262 5.57 10.02 -14.74
C ILE A 262 6.61 9.79 -15.84
N MET A 263 7.89 9.68 -15.49
CA MET A 263 8.97 9.42 -16.45
C MET A 263 8.77 8.09 -17.19
N ALA A 264 8.44 7.02 -16.47
CA ALA A 264 8.24 5.69 -17.06
C ALA A 264 7.04 5.68 -18.02
N LEU A 265 5.90 6.26 -17.62
CA LEU A 265 4.70 6.36 -18.46
C LEU A 265 4.95 7.23 -19.69
N ASN A 266 5.60 8.38 -19.55
CA ASN A 266 5.92 9.27 -20.66
C ASN A 266 6.89 8.60 -21.66
N ASN A 267 7.93 7.92 -21.18
CA ASN A 267 8.86 7.20 -22.05
C ASN A 267 8.17 6.07 -22.82
N LEU A 268 7.27 5.34 -22.17
CA LEU A 268 6.49 4.29 -22.85
C LEU A 268 5.51 4.90 -23.86
N ALA A 269 4.80 5.97 -23.52
CA ALA A 269 3.84 6.61 -24.41
C ALA A 269 4.50 7.25 -25.62
N MET A 270 5.70 7.82 -25.47
CA MET A 270 6.51 8.31 -26.60
C MET A 270 6.94 7.18 -27.54
N LYS A 271 7.35 6.04 -26.96
CA LYS A 271 7.81 4.88 -27.75
C LYS A 271 6.66 4.10 -28.40
N TYR A 272 5.52 4.05 -27.72
CA TYR A 272 4.35 3.26 -28.11
C TYR A 272 3.08 4.15 -28.09
N PRO A 273 2.97 5.16 -28.96
CA PRO A 273 1.86 6.13 -28.93
C PRO A 273 0.51 5.42 -29.12
N GLY A 274 -0.46 5.76 -28.24
CA GLY A 274 -1.81 5.19 -28.26
C GLY A 274 -1.92 3.74 -27.75
N ARG A 275 -0.83 3.13 -27.28
CA ARG A 275 -0.80 1.72 -26.85
C ARG A 275 -0.60 1.54 -25.35
N VAL A 276 -0.37 2.63 -24.61
CA VAL A 276 -0.20 2.64 -23.15
C VAL A 276 -1.48 3.16 -22.51
N HIS A 277 -2.12 2.33 -21.72
CA HIS A 277 -3.40 2.61 -21.07
C HIS A 277 -3.20 2.78 -19.56
N PHE A 278 -3.59 3.90 -19.01
CA PHE A 278 -3.43 4.23 -17.61
C PHE A 278 -4.78 4.43 -16.94
N PHE A 279 -5.07 3.59 -15.95
CA PHE A 279 -6.30 3.61 -15.14
C PHE A 279 -6.01 4.31 -13.81
N THR A 280 -6.54 5.54 -13.64
CA THR A 280 -6.17 6.38 -12.50
C THR A 280 -7.26 7.37 -12.11
N THR A 281 -7.17 7.84 -10.87
CA THR A 281 -7.89 9.03 -10.38
C THR A 281 -6.97 10.24 -10.18
N SER A 282 -5.67 10.10 -10.49
CA SER A 282 -4.68 11.18 -10.38
C SER A 282 -4.84 12.22 -11.47
N ASP A 283 -4.29 13.42 -11.24
CA ASP A 283 -4.12 14.42 -12.30
C ASP A 283 -3.15 13.90 -13.37
N THR A 284 -3.61 13.85 -14.61
CA THR A 284 -2.86 13.35 -15.76
C THR A 284 -2.21 14.47 -16.59
N SER A 285 -2.33 15.73 -16.17
CA SER A 285 -1.75 16.88 -16.89
C SER A 285 -0.23 16.79 -17.16
N PRO A 286 0.61 16.15 -16.30
CA PRO A 286 2.03 16.01 -16.58
C PRO A 286 2.38 14.88 -17.57
N LEU A 287 1.38 14.13 -18.06
CA LEU A 287 1.61 12.98 -18.90
C LEU A 287 1.64 13.34 -20.40
N PHE A 288 2.38 12.55 -21.16
CA PHE A 288 2.50 12.72 -22.60
C PHE A 288 1.14 12.48 -23.30
N PRO A 289 0.71 13.35 -24.24
CA PRO A 289 -0.65 13.31 -24.83
C PRO A 289 -1.02 12.02 -25.57
N ALA A 290 -0.04 11.24 -26.00
CA ALA A 290 -0.29 9.95 -26.67
C ALA A 290 -0.56 8.78 -25.70
N LEU A 291 -0.53 9.03 -24.39
CA LEU A 291 -0.95 8.06 -23.38
C LEU A 291 -2.47 8.07 -23.28
N VAL A 292 -3.09 6.89 -23.30
CA VAL A 292 -4.54 6.75 -23.18
C VAL A 292 -4.92 6.67 -21.70
N THR A 293 -5.63 7.67 -21.21
CA THR A 293 -6.05 7.72 -19.81
C THR A 293 -7.49 7.23 -19.63
N HIS A 294 -7.73 6.49 -18.56
CA HIS A 294 -9.04 5.99 -18.15
C HIS A 294 -9.31 6.42 -16.70
N LYS A 295 -10.59 6.41 -16.30
CA LYS A 295 -10.94 6.55 -14.89
C LYS A 295 -10.28 5.41 -14.08
N GLY A 296 -10.08 5.61 -12.78
CA GLY A 296 -9.54 4.57 -11.90
C GLY A 296 -10.37 3.29 -11.95
N ALA A 297 -9.72 2.15 -12.00
CA ALA A 297 -10.37 0.85 -11.99
C ALA A 297 -10.63 0.41 -10.54
N ASP A 298 -11.88 0.01 -10.26
CA ASP A 298 -12.23 -0.55 -8.95
C ASP A 298 -11.46 -1.84 -8.67
N TYR A 299 -10.89 -1.95 -7.46
CA TYR A 299 -10.03 -3.07 -7.07
C TYR A 299 -10.73 -4.43 -7.17
N PHE A 300 -12.00 -4.48 -6.77
CA PHE A 300 -12.74 -5.75 -6.68
C PHE A 300 -13.38 -6.16 -8.00
N SER A 301 -13.91 -5.22 -8.76
CA SER A 301 -14.77 -5.49 -9.92
C SER A 301 -14.13 -5.16 -11.27
N GLU A 302 -13.17 -4.24 -11.36
CA GLU A 302 -12.65 -3.75 -12.65
C GLU A 302 -11.16 -4.10 -12.86
N ALA A 303 -10.30 -3.90 -11.85
CA ALA A 303 -8.86 -4.11 -12.00
C ALA A 303 -8.46 -5.54 -12.42
N PRO A 304 -9.10 -6.62 -11.92
CA PRO A 304 -8.81 -7.97 -12.39
C PRO A 304 -9.03 -8.15 -13.90
N PHE A 305 -10.07 -7.51 -14.46
CA PHE A 305 -10.33 -7.56 -15.91
C PHE A 305 -9.28 -6.78 -16.70
N VAL A 306 -8.89 -5.59 -16.23
CA VAL A 306 -7.80 -4.83 -16.88
C VAL A 306 -6.54 -5.68 -16.94
N PHE A 307 -6.18 -6.34 -15.85
CA PHE A 307 -4.99 -7.19 -15.80
C PHE A 307 -5.10 -8.41 -16.70
N ALA A 308 -6.25 -9.10 -16.71
CA ALA A 308 -6.47 -10.30 -17.54
C ALA A 308 -6.49 -9.98 -19.04
N HIS A 309 -6.98 -8.78 -19.42
CA HIS A 309 -7.10 -8.37 -20.83
C HIS A 309 -5.96 -7.46 -21.31
N SER A 310 -4.85 -7.40 -20.59
CA SER A 310 -3.64 -6.68 -20.97
C SER A 310 -2.53 -7.64 -21.38
N LYS A 311 -1.85 -7.35 -22.50
CA LYS A 311 -0.66 -8.13 -22.90
C LYS A 311 0.48 -7.95 -21.93
N ILE A 312 0.65 -6.71 -21.42
CA ILE A 312 1.68 -6.33 -20.46
C ILE A 312 1.03 -5.50 -19.37
N ASN A 313 1.13 -5.96 -18.13
CA ASN A 313 0.77 -5.20 -16.95
C ASN A 313 2.02 -4.53 -16.39
N MET A 314 2.04 -3.20 -16.41
CA MET A 314 3.13 -2.42 -15.83
C MET A 314 2.93 -2.33 -14.32
N TYR A 315 4.02 -2.52 -13.58
CA TYR A 315 4.07 -2.30 -12.14
C TYR A 315 5.27 -1.42 -11.80
N THR A 316 5.05 -0.43 -10.93
CA THR A 316 6.12 0.40 -10.37
C THR A 316 6.00 0.38 -8.87
N SER A 317 7.02 -0.18 -8.19
CA SER A 317 7.13 -0.08 -6.74
C SER A 317 7.60 1.31 -6.31
N GLN A 318 7.41 1.64 -5.05
CA GLN A 318 8.24 2.66 -4.43
C GLN A 318 9.64 2.05 -4.31
N SER A 319 10.62 2.61 -5.05
CA SER A 319 12.03 2.20 -4.94
C SER A 319 12.60 2.81 -3.66
N ILE A 320 12.45 2.13 -2.55
CA ILE A 320 13.04 2.59 -1.30
C ILE A 320 13.75 1.44 -0.61
#